data_43787a35eeb5759a0b4166ff315261e4
#
_entry.id   43787a35eeb5759a0b4166ff315261e4
#
_cell.length_a   1.000
_cell.length_b   1.000
_cell.length_c   1.000
_cell.angle_alpha   90.00
_cell.angle_beta   90.00
_cell.angle_gamma   90.00
#
_symmetry.space_group_name_H-M   'P 1'
#
loop_
_entity.id
_entity.type
_entity.pdbx_description
1 polymer ?
#
loop_
_entity_poly.entity_id
_entity_poly.type
_entity_poly.pdbx_seq_one_letter_code
_entity_poly.pdbx_strand_id
1 'polypeptide(L)'
;MADIDDLNATFQQVVAAINRRDAAAYSNFWHEQIVAFPPTSPFAVEGKATLRPMAEANFAQTESVNFSPINPQCRVIGDTGIVWGHTALTRKPKDGPQTTMFVRFTFIFAKTDGQWREVAVHGSQLPTVG
;
A
#
# COMPACT_ATOMS: atom_id res chain seq x y z
N MET A 1 -6.81 0.57 23.77
CA MET A 1 -7.33 0.17 22.46
C MET A 1 -6.73 -1.14 22.06
N ALA A 2 -7.51 -2.00 21.45
CA ALA A 2 -7.00 -3.27 20.97
C ALA A 2 -6.03 -3.05 19.80
N ASP A 3 -4.99 -3.87 19.71
CA ASP A 3 -3.99 -3.77 18.63
C ASP A 3 -4.60 -3.89 17.24
N ILE A 4 -5.64 -4.70 17.10
CA ILE A 4 -6.31 -4.86 15.80
C ILE A 4 -7.04 -3.58 15.36
N ASP A 5 -7.57 -2.83 16.31
CA ASP A 5 -8.23 -1.55 16.00
C ASP A 5 -7.20 -0.52 15.56
N ASP A 6 -6.04 -0.50 16.21
CA ASP A 6 -4.94 0.40 15.84
C ASP A 6 -4.37 0.02 14.47
N LEU A 7 -4.24 -1.26 14.18
CA LEU A 7 -3.79 -1.73 12.87
C LEU A 7 -4.75 -1.30 11.78
N ASN A 8 -6.05 -1.50 12.00
CA ASN A 8 -7.06 -1.11 11.02
C ASN A 8 -7.06 0.41 10.79
N ALA A 9 -6.94 1.20 11.85
CA ALA A 9 -6.86 2.65 11.75
C ALA A 9 -5.61 3.08 10.96
N THR A 10 -4.46 2.44 11.22
CA THR A 10 -3.23 2.70 10.47
C THR A 10 -3.41 2.38 8.99
N PHE A 11 -4.00 1.23 8.67
CA PHE A 11 -4.25 0.86 7.28
C PHE A 11 -5.13 1.89 6.57
N GLN A 12 -6.17 2.37 7.23
CA GLN A 12 -7.04 3.40 6.64
C GLN A 12 -6.28 4.70 6.37
N GLN A 13 -5.34 5.07 7.25
CA GLN A 13 -4.49 6.24 7.04
C GLN A 13 -3.52 6.04 5.87
N VAL A 14 -3.00 4.84 5.71
CA VAL A 14 -2.15 4.49 4.55
C VAL A 14 -2.94 4.66 3.26
N VAL A 15 -4.15 4.12 3.21
CA VAL A 15 -5.03 4.26 2.04
C VAL A 15 -5.31 5.73 1.74
N ALA A 16 -5.60 6.52 2.76
CA ALA A 16 -5.86 7.95 2.59
C ALA A 16 -4.64 8.69 2.03
N ALA A 17 -3.43 8.35 2.50
CA ALA A 17 -2.20 8.97 1.99
C ALA A 17 -1.97 8.63 0.51
N ILE A 18 -2.21 7.37 0.12
CA ILE A 18 -2.13 6.96 -1.30
C ILE A 18 -3.12 7.78 -2.13
N ASN A 19 -4.36 7.89 -1.67
CA ASN A 19 -5.42 8.54 -2.43
C ASN A 19 -5.22 10.06 -2.55
N ARG A 20 -4.48 10.65 -1.60
CA ARG A 20 -4.07 12.06 -1.69
C ARG A 20 -2.80 12.24 -2.52
N ARG A 21 -2.14 11.17 -2.91
CA ARG A 21 -0.83 11.19 -3.58
C ARG A 21 0.21 11.94 -2.72
N ASP A 22 0.18 11.67 -1.44
CA ASP A 22 1.08 12.30 -0.47
C ASP A 22 2.21 11.32 -0.15
N ALA A 23 3.30 11.40 -0.89
CA ALA A 23 4.42 10.48 -0.75
C ALA A 23 5.10 10.61 0.63
N ALA A 24 5.16 11.82 1.18
CA ALA A 24 5.74 12.03 2.50
C ALA A 24 4.92 11.33 3.58
N ALA A 25 3.59 11.52 3.57
CA ALA A 25 2.70 10.86 4.53
C ALA A 25 2.72 9.35 4.35
N TYR A 26 2.67 8.88 3.10
CA TYR A 26 2.67 7.46 2.79
C TYR A 26 3.97 6.79 3.30
N SER A 27 5.12 7.39 3.00
CA SER A 27 6.41 6.83 3.40
C SER A 27 6.65 6.87 4.91
N ASN A 28 5.96 7.73 5.64
CA ASN A 28 6.07 7.77 7.10
C ASN A 28 5.55 6.50 7.79
N PHE A 29 4.70 5.73 7.11
CA PHE A 29 4.22 4.45 7.62
C PHE A 29 5.20 3.29 7.33
N TRP A 30 6.25 3.52 6.55
CA TRP A 30 7.17 2.47 6.14
C TRP A 30 8.28 2.26 7.14
N HIS A 31 8.60 0.99 7.39
CA HIS A 31 9.84 0.61 8.05
C HIS A 31 11.00 0.87 7.10
N GLU A 32 12.18 1.17 7.66
CA GLU A 32 13.37 1.42 6.82
C GLU A 32 13.72 0.24 5.91
N GLN A 33 13.41 -0.98 6.35
CA GLN A 33 13.72 -2.21 5.62
C GLN A 33 12.52 -2.76 4.84
N ILE A 34 11.55 -1.94 4.51
CA ILE A 34 10.36 -2.36 3.77
C ILE A 34 10.74 -3.05 2.46
N VAL A 35 9.99 -4.10 2.11
CA VAL A 35 10.07 -4.77 0.81
C VAL A 35 8.72 -4.63 0.12
N ALA A 36 8.72 -4.16 -1.12
CA ALA A 36 7.48 -3.96 -1.88
C ALA A 36 7.49 -4.75 -3.18
N PHE A 37 6.34 -5.36 -3.49
CA PHE A 37 6.06 -5.99 -4.79
C PHE A 37 4.89 -5.22 -5.41
N PRO A 38 5.15 -4.09 -6.09
CA PRO A 38 4.06 -3.33 -6.72
C PRO A 38 3.43 -4.14 -7.88
N PRO A 39 2.12 -3.99 -8.12
CA PRO A 39 1.44 -4.79 -9.14
C PRO A 39 1.90 -4.50 -10.57
N THR A 40 2.60 -3.40 -10.79
CA THR A 40 3.07 -2.98 -12.10
C THR A 40 4.58 -3.16 -12.28
N SER A 41 5.28 -3.65 -11.26
CA SER A 41 6.73 -3.87 -11.33
C SER A 41 7.03 -5.36 -11.36
N PRO A 42 7.92 -5.83 -12.24
CA PRO A 42 8.32 -7.24 -12.26
C PRO A 42 9.28 -7.61 -11.13
N PHE A 43 9.83 -6.63 -10.42
CA PHE A 43 10.87 -6.86 -9.41
C PHE A 43 10.45 -6.31 -8.05
N ALA A 44 10.98 -6.93 -7.00
CA ALA A 44 10.86 -6.40 -5.65
C ALA A 44 11.65 -5.10 -5.52
N VAL A 45 11.11 -4.16 -4.73
CA VAL A 45 11.81 -2.94 -4.34
C VAL A 45 12.15 -3.05 -2.88
N GLU A 46 13.41 -2.96 -2.53
CA GLU A 46 13.88 -3.16 -1.16
C GLU A 46 14.37 -1.85 -0.56
N GLY A 47 13.86 -1.55 0.63
CA GLY A 47 14.28 -0.42 1.43
C GLY A 47 13.51 0.86 1.16
N LYS A 48 13.25 1.61 2.23
CA LYS A 48 12.55 2.88 2.17
C LYS A 48 13.29 3.90 1.31
N ALA A 49 14.63 3.92 1.40
CA ALA A 49 15.46 4.86 0.64
C ALA A 49 15.32 4.66 -0.87
N THR A 50 15.07 3.42 -1.32
CA THR A 50 14.84 3.11 -2.73
C THR A 50 13.40 3.36 -3.13
N LEU A 51 12.46 2.96 -2.27
CA LEU A 51 11.04 3.01 -2.59
C LEU A 51 10.48 4.44 -2.61
N ARG A 52 10.95 5.31 -1.72
CA ARG A 52 10.40 6.66 -1.60
C ARG A 52 10.54 7.50 -2.88
N PRO A 53 11.72 7.58 -3.52
CA PRO A 53 11.82 8.32 -4.78
C PRO A 53 10.91 7.77 -5.88
N MET A 54 10.68 6.46 -5.90
CA MET A 54 9.78 5.84 -6.86
C MET A 54 8.32 6.27 -6.61
N ALA A 55 7.90 6.31 -5.35
CA ALA A 55 6.57 6.78 -4.99
C ALA A 55 6.39 8.26 -5.33
N GLU A 56 7.39 9.08 -5.03
CA GLU A 56 7.37 10.51 -5.37
C GLU A 56 7.22 10.72 -6.88
N ALA A 57 8.00 10.00 -7.68
CA ALA A 57 7.95 10.11 -9.14
C ALA A 57 6.60 9.64 -9.68
N ASN A 58 6.07 8.53 -9.17
CA ASN A 58 4.77 8.02 -9.58
C ASN A 58 3.66 9.03 -9.26
N PHE A 59 3.62 9.54 -8.03
CA PHE A 59 2.58 10.49 -7.63
C PHE A 59 2.69 11.81 -8.39
N ALA A 60 3.91 12.24 -8.72
CA ALA A 60 4.11 13.45 -9.52
C ALA A 60 3.52 13.33 -10.91
N GLN A 61 3.46 12.13 -11.49
CA GLN A 61 2.91 11.86 -12.82
C GLN A 61 1.44 11.44 -12.78
N THR A 62 0.83 11.39 -11.62
CA THR A 62 -0.54 10.91 -11.44
C THR A 62 -1.47 12.08 -11.15
N GLU A 63 -2.50 12.24 -11.98
CA GLU A 63 -3.54 13.24 -11.74
C GLU A 63 -4.47 12.82 -10.62
N SER A 64 -4.88 11.54 -10.63
CA SER A 64 -5.74 11.00 -9.59
C SER A 64 -5.48 9.50 -9.43
N VAL A 65 -5.65 9.04 -8.20
CA VAL A 65 -5.60 7.63 -7.88
C VAL A 65 -6.68 7.33 -6.83
N ASN A 66 -7.35 6.22 -7.01
CA ASN A 66 -8.32 5.74 -6.05
C ASN A 66 -8.02 4.27 -5.74
N PHE A 67 -7.47 4.07 -4.55
CA PHE A 67 -7.29 2.75 -3.96
C PHE A 67 -8.52 2.51 -3.10
N SER A 68 -9.38 1.58 -3.52
CA SER A 68 -10.66 1.30 -2.86
C SER A 68 -10.67 -0.12 -2.34
N PRO A 69 -10.26 -0.34 -1.08
CA PRO A 69 -10.26 -1.68 -0.51
C PRO A 69 -11.68 -2.27 -0.48
N ILE A 70 -11.78 -3.52 -0.87
CA ILE A 70 -13.03 -4.28 -0.88
C ILE A 70 -12.93 -5.32 0.22
N ASN A 71 -13.73 -5.17 1.27
CA ASN A 71 -13.83 -6.09 2.39
C ASN A 71 -12.45 -6.49 2.95
N PRO A 72 -11.60 -5.52 3.33
CA PRO A 72 -10.28 -5.84 3.84
C PRO A 72 -10.37 -6.56 5.17
N GLN A 73 -9.44 -7.48 5.40
CA GLN A 73 -9.34 -8.27 6.62
C GLN A 73 -8.04 -7.94 7.35
N CYS A 74 -8.07 -8.00 8.66
CA CYS A 74 -6.92 -7.73 9.51
C CYS A 74 -6.67 -8.88 10.47
N ARG A 75 -5.40 -9.12 10.79
CA ARG A 75 -5.00 -10.10 11.82
C ARG A 75 -3.77 -9.60 12.54
N VAL A 76 -3.72 -9.79 13.85
CA VAL A 76 -2.55 -9.46 14.66
C VAL A 76 -2.03 -10.76 15.27
N ILE A 77 -0.72 -11.00 15.11
CA ILE A 77 -0.02 -12.14 15.71
C ILE A 77 1.23 -11.57 16.38
N GLY A 78 1.18 -11.43 17.72
CA GLY A 78 2.25 -10.77 18.46
C GLY A 78 2.43 -9.34 18.01
N ASP A 79 3.64 -8.99 17.56
CA ASP A 79 3.97 -7.66 17.04
C ASP A 79 3.85 -7.58 15.51
N THR A 80 3.21 -8.57 14.89
CA THR A 80 3.00 -8.61 13.44
C THR A 80 1.54 -8.36 13.13
N GLY A 81 1.28 -7.43 12.22
CA GLY A 81 -0.05 -7.16 11.69
C GLY A 81 -0.13 -7.50 10.22
N ILE A 82 -1.24 -8.11 9.83
CA ILE A 82 -1.46 -8.48 8.43
C ILE A 82 -2.80 -7.88 8.00
N VAL A 83 -2.81 -7.18 6.86
CA VAL A 83 -4.03 -6.67 6.24
C VAL A 83 -4.06 -7.18 4.81
N TRP A 84 -5.15 -7.84 4.41
CA TRP A 84 -5.25 -8.39 3.07
C TRP A 84 -6.64 -8.20 2.50
N GLY A 85 -6.73 -8.29 1.19
CA GLY A 85 -8.00 -8.15 0.51
C GLY A 85 -7.82 -7.86 -0.97
N HIS A 86 -8.85 -7.30 -1.53
CA HIS A 86 -8.91 -6.87 -2.92
C HIS A 86 -9.12 -5.37 -3.00
N THR A 87 -8.72 -4.78 -4.10
CA THR A 87 -9.02 -3.38 -4.37
C THR A 87 -9.33 -3.19 -5.86
N ALA A 88 -10.24 -2.27 -6.12
CA ALA A 88 -10.33 -1.67 -7.43
C ALA A 88 -9.38 -0.47 -7.40
N LEU A 89 -8.31 -0.54 -8.17
CA LEU A 89 -7.31 0.51 -8.24
C LEU A 89 -7.50 1.30 -9.54
N THR A 90 -8.02 2.51 -9.41
CA THR A 90 -8.23 3.39 -10.53
C THR A 90 -7.15 4.46 -10.52
N ARG A 91 -6.49 4.64 -11.64
CA ARG A 91 -5.43 5.63 -11.77
C ARG A 91 -5.58 6.39 -13.07
N LYS A 92 -5.46 7.71 -13.00
CA LYS A 92 -5.34 8.55 -14.18
C LYS A 92 -3.98 9.25 -14.17
N PRO A 93 -3.08 8.89 -15.09
CA PRO A 93 -1.85 9.66 -15.27
C PRO A 93 -2.15 11.04 -15.85
N LYS A 94 -1.24 11.99 -15.66
CA LYS A 94 -1.42 13.36 -16.15
C LYS A 94 -1.52 13.42 -17.66
N ASP A 95 -0.84 12.51 -18.35
CA ASP A 95 -0.72 12.50 -19.81
C ASP A 95 -1.34 11.25 -20.46
N GLY A 96 -2.31 10.63 -19.80
CA GLY A 96 -2.89 9.40 -20.33
C GLY A 96 -4.30 9.15 -19.85
N PRO A 97 -4.92 8.06 -20.32
CA PRO A 97 -6.28 7.73 -19.96
C PRO A 97 -6.36 7.13 -18.57
N GLN A 98 -7.55 7.27 -17.96
CA GLN A 98 -7.86 6.58 -16.71
C GLN A 98 -8.00 5.09 -16.94
N THR A 99 -7.39 4.30 -16.07
CA THR A 99 -7.49 2.84 -16.10
C THR A 99 -7.88 2.32 -14.73
N THR A 100 -8.53 1.16 -14.71
CA THR A 100 -8.88 0.46 -13.47
C THR A 100 -8.34 -0.95 -13.56
N MET A 101 -7.65 -1.39 -12.50
CA MET A 101 -7.24 -2.77 -12.38
C MET A 101 -7.75 -3.33 -11.05
N PHE A 102 -8.05 -4.62 -11.04
CA PHE A 102 -8.44 -5.31 -9.83
C PHE A 102 -7.22 -6.04 -9.28
N VAL A 103 -6.88 -5.73 -8.04
CA VAL A 103 -5.62 -6.12 -7.41
C VAL A 103 -5.92 -6.88 -6.12
N ARG A 104 -5.16 -7.95 -5.91
CA ARG A 104 -5.07 -8.59 -4.60
C ARG A 104 -3.94 -7.92 -3.85
N PHE A 105 -4.12 -7.67 -2.56
CA PHE A 105 -3.06 -7.03 -1.78
C PHE A 105 -2.86 -7.73 -0.44
N THR A 106 -1.62 -7.66 0.03
CA THR A 106 -1.23 -8.06 1.38
C THR A 106 -0.25 -7.01 1.90
N PHE A 107 -0.59 -6.43 3.04
CA PHE A 107 0.28 -5.48 3.74
C PHE A 107 0.67 -6.14 5.05
N ILE A 108 1.97 -6.18 5.33
CA ILE A 108 2.49 -6.72 6.59
C ILE A 108 3.12 -5.57 7.37
N PHE A 109 2.70 -5.45 8.62
CA PHE A 109 3.17 -4.40 9.53
C PHE A 109 3.89 -5.06 10.70
N ALA A 110 4.92 -4.38 11.21
CA ALA A 110 5.55 -4.72 12.47
C ALA A 110 5.32 -3.57 13.45
N LYS A 111 5.01 -3.90 14.70
CA LYS A 111 4.86 -2.90 15.75
C LYS A 111 6.23 -2.50 16.23
N THR A 112 6.60 -1.25 15.97
CA THR A 112 7.91 -0.68 16.30
C THR A 112 7.68 0.59 17.11
N ASP A 113 8.22 0.63 18.32
CA ASP A 113 8.05 1.78 19.22
C ASP A 113 6.58 2.19 19.41
N GLY A 114 5.71 1.18 19.54
CA GLY A 114 4.28 1.40 19.75
C GLY A 114 3.50 1.78 18.50
N GLN A 115 4.12 1.78 17.32
CA GLN A 115 3.48 2.14 16.07
C GLN A 115 3.59 1.02 15.05
N TRP A 116 2.54 0.85 14.25
CA TRP A 116 2.53 -0.11 13.15
C TRP A 116 3.28 0.49 11.95
N ARG A 117 4.35 -0.21 11.50
CA ARG A 117 5.13 0.18 10.32
C ARG A 117 5.07 -0.91 9.28
N GLU A 118 4.85 -0.52 8.02
CA GLU A 118 4.85 -1.49 6.92
C GLU A 118 6.24 -2.07 6.72
N VAL A 119 6.34 -3.39 6.75
CA VAL A 119 7.59 -4.11 6.48
C VAL A 119 7.54 -4.85 5.15
N ALA A 120 6.35 -5.14 4.65
CA ALA A 120 6.19 -5.75 3.33
C ALA A 120 4.83 -5.37 2.75
N VAL A 121 4.81 -5.15 1.45
CA VAL A 121 3.57 -4.94 0.71
C VAL A 121 3.65 -5.68 -0.61
N HIS A 122 2.55 -6.37 -0.94
CA HIS A 122 2.45 -7.13 -2.18
C HIS A 122 1.10 -6.80 -2.83
N GLY A 123 1.16 -6.38 -4.08
CA GLY A 123 -0.03 -6.22 -4.89
C GLY A 123 0.14 -6.98 -6.20
N SER A 124 -0.91 -7.67 -6.63
CA SER A 124 -0.89 -8.39 -7.91
C SER A 124 -2.28 -8.32 -8.54
N GLN A 125 -2.29 -8.24 -9.87
CA GLN A 125 -3.56 -8.23 -10.60
C GLN A 125 -4.26 -9.58 -10.46
N LEU A 126 -5.60 -9.56 -10.47
CA LEU A 126 -6.37 -10.78 -10.50
C LEU A 126 -6.03 -11.55 -11.79
N PRO A 127 -5.92 -12.90 -11.69
CA PRO A 127 -5.69 -13.69 -12.89
C PRO A 127 -6.85 -13.55 -13.85
N THR A 128 -6.55 -13.52 -15.15
CA THR A 128 -7.56 -13.58 -16.19
C THR A 128 -8.08 -15.02 -16.27
N VAL A 129 -9.40 -15.17 -16.24
CA VAL A 129 -10.05 -16.47 -16.45
C VAL A 129 -10.40 -16.53 -17.94
N GLY A 130 -9.63 -17.31 -18.67
CA GLY A 130 -9.78 -17.40 -20.11
C GLY A 130 -10.88 -18.29 -20.58
#